data_99739341827604941e7634b23c6cd307
#
_entry.id   99739341827604941e7634b23c6cd307
#
_cell.length_a   1.000
_cell.length_b   1.000
_cell.length_c   1.000
_cell.angle_alpha   90.00
_cell.angle_beta   90.00
_cell.angle_gamma   90.00
#
_symmetry.space_group_name_H-M   'P 1'
#
loop_
_entity.id
_entity.type
_entity.pdbx_description
1 polymer ?
#
loop_
_entity_poly.entity_id
_entity_poly.type
_entity_poly.pdbx_seq_one_letter_code
_entity_poly.pdbx_strand_id
1 'polypeptide(L)'
;MSSTAPSGAVLDLRVSASPLAQMGPLDVHALYKLRVDVFVAEQDCPYAEIDETDADPGTTHLLARAPWQGPAELAATLRIYSGDGVMHLGRVCTAAPWRGQGLAARLVRAGLEMCGDQPVEIGAQAHLQQWYEQFGFVRSGPEYLDGRIPHLPMRRDPIAR
;
A
#
# COMPACT_ATOMS: atom_id res chain seq x y z
N MET A 1 20.54 14.05 7.03
CA MET A 1 21.20 12.85 7.53
C MET A 1 20.38 11.64 7.12
N SER A 2 20.95 10.76 6.33
CA SER A 2 20.30 9.52 5.96
C SER A 2 20.36 8.56 7.15
N SER A 3 19.25 8.45 7.87
CA SER A 3 19.11 7.44 8.91
C SER A 3 18.83 6.11 8.24
N THR A 4 19.84 5.26 8.16
CA THR A 4 19.67 3.91 7.62
C THR A 4 19.19 3.00 8.75
N ALA A 5 18.07 2.30 8.54
CA ALA A 5 17.58 1.32 9.50
C ALA A 5 18.64 0.22 9.73
N PRO A 6 18.80 -0.29 10.95
CA PRO A 6 19.77 -1.32 11.22
C PRO A 6 19.43 -2.61 10.47
N SER A 7 20.40 -3.11 9.72
CA SER A 7 20.30 -4.39 9.03
C SER A 7 20.19 -5.53 10.04
N GLY A 8 19.15 -6.34 9.95
CA GLY A 8 19.01 -7.58 10.73
C GLY A 8 18.29 -7.47 12.08
N ALA A 9 17.78 -6.29 12.45
CA ALA A 9 16.94 -6.18 13.64
C ALA A 9 15.52 -6.64 13.33
N VAL A 10 14.88 -7.39 14.24
CA VAL A 10 13.42 -7.62 14.20
C VAL A 10 12.76 -6.26 14.39
N LEU A 11 12.11 -5.76 13.33
CA LEU A 11 11.44 -4.48 13.39
C LEU A 11 10.20 -4.58 14.28
N ASP A 12 10.17 -3.78 15.33
CA ASP A 12 8.95 -3.54 16.11
C ASP A 12 8.03 -2.62 15.27
N LEU A 13 7.26 -3.24 14.41
CA LEU A 13 6.40 -2.56 13.44
C LEU A 13 5.02 -2.38 14.03
N ARG A 14 4.55 -1.14 14.08
CA ARG A 14 3.18 -0.81 14.49
C ARG A 14 2.33 -0.59 13.25
N VAL A 15 1.30 -1.42 13.09
CA VAL A 15 0.31 -1.28 12.01
C VAL A 15 -0.97 -0.73 12.58
N SER A 16 -1.45 0.37 12.01
CA SER A 16 -2.77 0.94 12.31
C SER A 16 -3.60 0.99 11.03
N ALA A 17 -4.93 0.99 11.20
CA ALA A 17 -5.87 1.04 10.10
C ALA A 17 -7.03 1.95 10.46
N SER A 18 -7.33 2.93 9.63
CA SER A 18 -8.46 3.84 9.85
C SER A 18 -8.87 4.55 8.57
N PRO A 19 -10.13 5.06 8.51
CA PRO A 19 -10.52 6.04 7.50
C PRO A 19 -9.74 7.34 7.70
N LEU A 20 -9.58 8.10 6.63
CA LEU A 20 -8.85 9.37 6.67
C LEU A 20 -9.40 10.34 7.73
N ALA A 21 -10.73 10.42 7.84
CA ALA A 21 -11.38 11.35 8.78
C ALA A 21 -11.08 11.05 10.26
N GLN A 22 -10.61 9.85 10.59
CA GLN A 22 -10.23 9.47 11.95
C GLN A 22 -8.74 9.65 12.24
N MET A 23 -7.97 10.07 11.25
CA MET A 23 -6.55 10.35 11.43
C MET A 23 -6.32 11.76 11.96
N GLY A 24 -5.29 11.92 12.77
CA GLY A 24 -4.80 13.25 13.11
C GLY A 24 -4.16 13.95 11.90
N PRO A 25 -4.11 15.28 11.88
CA PRO A 25 -3.61 16.02 10.72
C PRO A 25 -2.15 15.70 10.36
N LEU A 26 -1.31 15.41 11.34
CA LEU A 26 0.09 15.03 11.08
C LEU A 26 0.21 13.63 10.46
N ASP A 27 -0.71 12.73 10.77
CA ASP A 27 -0.76 11.41 10.15
C ASP A 27 -1.21 11.50 8.69
N VAL A 28 -2.19 12.34 8.41
CA VAL A 28 -2.63 12.63 7.04
C VAL A 28 -1.48 13.24 6.23
N HIS A 29 -0.77 14.19 6.81
CA HIS A 29 0.39 14.81 6.17
C HIS A 29 1.47 13.76 5.84
N ALA A 30 1.82 12.90 6.80
CA ALA A 30 2.82 11.85 6.61
C ALA A 30 2.40 10.85 5.52
N LEU A 31 1.13 10.45 5.52
CA LEU A 31 0.54 9.55 4.52
C LEU A 31 0.66 10.13 3.12
N TYR A 32 0.21 11.36 2.93
CA TYR A 32 0.22 12.01 1.62
C TYR A 32 1.65 12.29 1.15
N LYS A 33 2.51 12.75 2.06
CA LYS A 33 3.92 13.00 1.73
C LYS A 33 4.61 11.72 1.23
N LEU A 34 4.44 10.60 1.93
CA LEU A 34 5.02 9.32 1.52
C LEU A 34 4.55 8.91 0.12
N ARG A 35 3.25 8.98 -0.13
CA ARG A 35 2.69 8.60 -1.43
C ARG A 35 3.16 9.49 -2.56
N VAL A 36 3.19 10.80 -2.34
CA VAL A 36 3.66 11.75 -3.36
C VAL A 36 5.16 11.58 -3.61
N ASP A 37 5.96 11.40 -2.56
CA ASP A 37 7.40 11.17 -2.70
C ASP A 37 7.71 9.93 -3.54
N VAL A 38 6.96 8.84 -3.35
CA VAL A 38 7.19 7.58 -4.07
C VAL A 38 6.57 7.59 -5.48
N PHE A 39 5.27 7.88 -5.56
CA PHE A 39 4.54 7.68 -6.82
C PHE A 39 4.69 8.84 -7.80
N VAL A 40 4.91 10.05 -7.33
CA VAL A 40 5.05 11.23 -8.18
C VAL A 40 6.50 11.63 -8.34
N ALA A 41 7.20 11.93 -7.27
CA ALA A 41 8.56 12.46 -7.34
C ALA A 41 9.57 11.40 -7.77
N GLU A 42 9.61 10.24 -7.10
CA GLU A 42 10.59 9.19 -7.38
C GLU A 42 10.35 8.52 -8.74
N GLN A 43 9.08 8.21 -9.06
CA GLN A 43 8.71 7.55 -10.32
C GLN A 43 8.59 8.52 -11.50
N ASP A 44 8.77 9.81 -11.27
CA ASP A 44 8.64 10.85 -12.28
C ASP A 44 7.34 10.72 -13.10
N CYS A 45 6.24 10.53 -12.39
CA CYS A 45 4.93 10.29 -12.98
C CYS A 45 3.91 11.31 -12.46
N PRO A 46 3.78 12.47 -13.15
CA PRO A 46 2.81 13.49 -12.74
C PRO A 46 1.39 13.01 -13.02
N TYR A 47 0.63 12.73 -11.95
CA TYR A 47 -0.78 12.41 -12.05
C TYR A 47 -1.47 12.72 -10.71
N ALA A 48 -2.80 12.60 -10.67
CA ALA A 48 -3.57 12.89 -9.48
C ALA A 48 -3.46 11.75 -8.46
N GLU A 49 -2.38 11.72 -7.71
CA GLU A 49 -2.09 10.68 -6.71
C GLU A 49 -3.11 10.69 -5.57
N ILE A 50 -3.46 11.86 -5.09
CA ILE A 50 -4.49 12.05 -4.07
C ILE A 50 -5.82 12.22 -4.77
N ASP A 51 -6.79 11.37 -4.46
CA ASP A 51 -8.11 11.36 -5.12
C ASP A 51 -9.27 11.27 -4.12
N GLU A 52 -10.48 11.31 -4.65
CA GLU A 52 -11.70 11.29 -3.83
C GLU A 52 -11.87 9.98 -3.03
N THR A 53 -11.32 8.89 -3.52
CA THR A 53 -11.35 7.60 -2.82
C THR A 53 -10.64 7.68 -1.47
N ASP A 54 -9.59 8.50 -1.36
CA ASP A 54 -8.86 8.66 -0.09
C ASP A 54 -9.74 9.17 1.04
N ALA A 55 -10.64 10.09 0.75
CA ALA A 55 -11.51 10.73 1.74
C ALA A 55 -12.83 9.98 1.97
N ASP A 56 -13.12 8.96 1.16
CA ASP A 56 -14.34 8.18 1.32
C ASP A 56 -14.34 7.47 2.69
N PRO A 57 -15.44 7.55 3.46
CA PRO A 57 -15.53 6.87 4.76
C PRO A 57 -15.35 5.36 4.71
N GLY A 58 -15.61 4.74 3.56
CA GLY A 58 -15.42 3.31 3.33
C GLY A 58 -14.00 2.90 2.98
N THR A 59 -13.09 3.86 2.81
CA THR A 59 -11.68 3.58 2.52
C THR A 59 -10.88 3.47 3.81
N THR A 60 -10.19 2.36 3.99
CA THR A 60 -9.29 2.14 5.12
C THR A 60 -7.85 2.30 4.66
N HIS A 61 -7.10 3.17 5.32
CA HIS A 61 -5.67 3.32 5.11
C HIS A 61 -4.92 2.53 6.18
N LEU A 62 -3.99 1.68 5.75
CA LEU A 62 -3.08 0.98 6.64
C LEU A 62 -1.76 1.74 6.71
N LEU A 63 -1.30 1.99 7.92
CA LEU A 63 -0.06 2.71 8.19
C LEU A 63 0.88 1.81 8.98
N ALA A 64 2.08 1.59 8.46
CA ALA A 64 3.13 0.88 9.16
C ALA A 64 4.16 1.87 9.67
N ARG A 65 4.28 1.97 10.98
CA ARG A 65 5.25 2.84 11.67
C ARG A 65 6.33 1.98 12.28
N ALA A 66 7.56 2.39 12.09
CA ALA A 66 8.71 1.73 12.67
C ALA A 66 9.33 2.63 13.73
N PRO A 67 9.25 2.28 15.02
CA PRO A 67 9.95 3.01 16.06
C PRO A 67 11.45 2.71 15.96
N TRP A 68 12.23 3.71 15.63
CA TRP A 68 13.68 3.61 15.61
C TRP A 68 14.30 4.90 16.05
N GLN A 69 15.00 4.90 17.17
CA GLN A 69 15.76 6.01 17.74
C GLN A 69 15.08 7.39 17.68
N GLY A 70 13.78 7.45 17.98
CA GLY A 70 13.05 8.71 17.95
C GLY A 70 11.55 8.51 17.74
N PRO A 71 10.83 9.56 17.31
CA PRO A 71 9.42 9.43 16.96
C PRO A 71 9.22 8.38 15.87
N ALA A 72 8.15 7.58 15.99
CA ALA A 72 7.83 6.55 15.00
C ALA A 72 7.64 7.17 13.61
N GLU A 73 8.38 6.68 12.62
CA GLU A 73 8.27 7.14 11.24
C GLU A 73 7.27 6.28 10.46
N LEU A 74 6.54 6.91 9.54
CA LEU A 74 5.71 6.18 8.59
C LEU A 74 6.63 5.52 7.56
N ALA A 75 6.69 4.19 7.63
CA ALA A 75 7.59 3.40 6.80
C ALA A 75 6.90 2.87 5.54
N ALA A 76 5.63 2.53 5.63
CA ALA A 76 4.87 1.97 4.50
C ALA A 76 3.37 2.22 4.68
N THR A 77 2.64 2.17 3.58
CA THR A 77 1.18 2.33 3.57
C THR A 77 0.54 1.57 2.42
N LEU A 78 -0.75 1.31 2.55
CA LEU A 78 -1.65 0.93 1.47
C LEU A 78 -3.07 1.38 1.82
N ARG A 79 -3.97 1.35 0.83
CA ARG A 79 -5.40 1.59 1.07
C ARG A 79 -6.23 0.42 0.56
N ILE A 80 -7.35 0.16 1.24
CA ILE A 80 -8.36 -0.80 0.81
C ILE A 80 -9.74 -0.14 0.82
N TYR A 81 -10.56 -0.47 -0.15
CA TYR A 81 -11.94 0.02 -0.24
C TYR A 81 -12.81 -0.97 -1.00
N SER A 82 -14.12 -0.88 -0.81
CA SER A 82 -15.10 -1.72 -1.51
C SER A 82 -15.68 -0.97 -2.69
N GLY A 83 -15.85 -1.65 -3.82
CA GLY A 83 -16.52 -1.13 -5.00
C GLY A 83 -16.97 -2.25 -5.90
N ASP A 84 -18.20 -2.16 -6.43
CA ASP A 84 -18.78 -3.14 -7.37
C ASP A 84 -18.76 -4.59 -6.85
N GLY A 85 -18.92 -4.79 -5.54
CA GLY A 85 -18.98 -6.12 -4.91
C GLY A 85 -17.63 -6.79 -4.69
N VAL A 86 -16.53 -6.09 -4.95
CA VAL A 86 -15.18 -6.58 -4.70
C VAL A 86 -14.41 -5.59 -3.83
N MET A 87 -13.39 -6.09 -3.16
CA MET A 87 -12.44 -5.23 -2.44
C MET A 87 -11.33 -4.79 -3.39
N HIS A 88 -10.91 -3.55 -3.23
CA HIS A 88 -9.76 -3.00 -3.95
C HIS A 88 -8.64 -2.69 -2.98
N LEU A 89 -7.44 -3.09 -3.34
CA LEU A 89 -6.23 -2.80 -2.59
C LEU A 89 -5.27 -2.05 -3.52
N GLY A 90 -4.69 -0.96 -3.04
CA GLY A 90 -3.80 -0.18 -3.87
C GLY A 90 -2.97 0.81 -3.09
N ARG A 91 -2.24 1.64 -3.84
CA ARG A 91 -1.32 2.64 -3.28
C ARG A 91 -0.33 2.04 -2.29
N VAL A 92 0.16 0.83 -2.59
CA VAL A 92 1.16 0.14 -1.76
C VAL A 92 2.51 0.78 -1.99
N CYS A 93 3.11 1.33 -0.96
CA CYS A 93 4.45 1.90 -1.06
C CYS A 93 5.22 1.85 0.26
N THR A 94 6.55 1.82 0.14
CA THR A 94 7.48 1.83 1.25
C THR A 94 8.44 2.99 1.09
N ALA A 95 8.67 3.73 2.18
CA ALA A 95 9.67 4.79 2.21
C ALA A 95 11.06 4.23 1.90
N ALA A 96 11.85 4.95 1.11
CA ALA A 96 13.15 4.48 0.63
C ALA A 96 14.06 3.89 1.72
N PRO A 97 14.22 4.52 2.92
CA PRO A 97 15.08 3.97 3.97
C PRO A 97 14.62 2.62 4.54
N TRP A 98 13.36 2.27 4.33
CA TRP A 98 12.73 1.07 4.91
C TRP A 98 12.52 -0.06 3.92
N ARG A 99 12.99 0.08 2.67
CA ARG A 99 12.86 -0.94 1.62
C ARG A 99 13.73 -2.16 1.90
N GLY A 100 13.32 -3.30 1.33
CA GLY A 100 14.07 -4.54 1.44
C GLY A 100 13.92 -5.27 2.78
N GLN A 101 12.95 -4.87 3.61
CA GLN A 101 12.72 -5.43 4.94
C GLN A 101 11.36 -6.14 5.08
N GLY A 102 10.64 -6.30 3.98
CA GLY A 102 9.38 -7.03 3.95
C GLY A 102 8.18 -6.26 4.51
N LEU A 103 8.26 -4.94 4.66
CA LEU A 103 7.18 -4.14 5.25
C LEU A 103 5.93 -4.14 4.38
N ALA A 104 6.08 -3.94 3.08
CA ALA A 104 4.96 -3.95 2.14
C ALA A 104 4.24 -5.31 2.16
N ALA A 105 4.99 -6.41 2.20
CA ALA A 105 4.41 -7.75 2.28
C ALA A 105 3.58 -7.93 3.57
N ARG A 106 4.08 -7.44 4.70
CA ARG A 106 3.34 -7.47 5.98
C ARG A 106 2.05 -6.67 5.89
N LEU A 107 2.08 -5.48 5.27
CA LEU A 107 0.89 -4.67 5.08
C LEU A 107 -0.12 -5.31 4.14
N VAL A 108 0.33 -5.90 3.03
CA VAL A 108 -0.56 -6.60 2.10
C VAL A 108 -1.26 -7.75 2.81
N ARG A 109 -0.54 -8.55 3.59
CA ARG A 109 -1.15 -9.64 4.38
C ARG A 109 -2.18 -9.12 5.38
N ALA A 110 -1.87 -8.04 6.09
CA ALA A 110 -2.81 -7.42 7.02
C ALA A 110 -4.06 -6.90 6.30
N GLY A 111 -3.88 -6.24 5.15
CA GLY A 111 -5.00 -5.76 4.33
C GLY A 111 -5.88 -6.90 3.82
N LEU A 112 -5.28 -7.99 3.38
CA LEU A 112 -6.02 -9.18 2.91
C LEU A 112 -6.82 -9.84 4.04
N GLU A 113 -6.28 -9.89 5.26
CA GLU A 113 -7.05 -10.34 6.43
C GLU A 113 -8.29 -9.49 6.66
N MET A 114 -8.17 -8.17 6.51
CA MET A 114 -9.31 -7.25 6.64
C MET A 114 -10.35 -7.44 5.55
N CYS A 115 -9.97 -7.90 4.37
CA CYS A 115 -10.89 -8.21 3.28
C CYS A 115 -11.68 -9.52 3.52
N GLY A 116 -11.21 -10.38 4.40
CA GLY A 116 -11.87 -11.65 4.71
C GLY A 116 -11.99 -12.55 3.50
N ASP A 117 -13.18 -13.10 3.28
CA ASP A 117 -13.47 -14.03 2.18
C ASP A 117 -13.93 -13.32 0.89
N GLN A 118 -13.81 -11.99 0.82
CA GLN A 118 -14.19 -11.25 -0.38
C GLN A 118 -13.10 -11.32 -1.44
N PRO A 119 -13.46 -11.33 -2.75
CA PRO A 119 -12.48 -11.20 -3.80
C PRO A 119 -11.79 -9.83 -3.73
N VAL A 120 -10.51 -9.80 -4.06
CA VAL A 120 -9.71 -8.57 -4.03
C VAL A 120 -9.10 -8.32 -5.40
N GLU A 121 -9.23 -7.10 -5.90
CA GLU A 121 -8.63 -6.66 -7.15
C GLU A 121 -7.56 -5.60 -6.89
N ILE A 122 -6.51 -5.65 -7.70
CA ILE A 122 -5.42 -4.66 -7.69
C ILE A 122 -5.07 -4.26 -9.12
N GLY A 123 -4.55 -3.04 -9.26
CA GLY A 123 -3.80 -2.61 -10.43
C GLY A 123 -2.31 -2.64 -10.09
N ALA A 124 -1.63 -3.72 -10.42
CA ALA A 124 -0.22 -3.89 -10.09
C ALA A 124 0.67 -3.26 -11.15
N GLN A 125 1.74 -2.58 -10.76
CA GLN A 125 2.80 -2.24 -11.70
C GLN A 125 3.33 -3.53 -12.33
N ALA A 126 3.47 -3.56 -13.66
CA ALA A 126 3.72 -4.80 -14.39
C ALA A 126 4.95 -5.57 -13.92
N HIS A 127 6.02 -4.87 -13.53
CA HIS A 127 7.24 -5.50 -13.03
C HIS A 127 7.09 -6.16 -11.66
N LEU A 128 5.97 -5.93 -10.96
CA LEU A 128 5.68 -6.52 -9.64
C LEU A 128 4.73 -7.72 -9.71
N GLN A 129 4.43 -8.22 -10.91
CA GLN A 129 3.49 -9.34 -11.06
C GLN A 129 3.85 -10.52 -10.16
N GLN A 130 5.09 -11.01 -10.22
CA GLN A 130 5.53 -12.15 -9.40
C GLN A 130 5.44 -11.85 -7.91
N TRP A 131 5.74 -10.63 -7.52
CA TRP A 131 5.65 -10.24 -6.11
C TRP A 131 4.22 -10.33 -5.59
N TYR A 132 3.22 -9.91 -6.38
CA TYR A 132 1.81 -10.04 -6.00
C TYR A 132 1.30 -11.47 -6.08
N GLU A 133 1.85 -12.31 -6.96
CA GLU A 133 1.47 -13.72 -7.05
C GLU A 133 1.72 -14.49 -5.75
N GLN A 134 2.70 -14.10 -4.95
CA GLN A 134 2.96 -14.73 -3.65
C GLN A 134 1.79 -14.63 -2.68
N PHE A 135 0.90 -13.66 -2.88
CA PHE A 135 -0.29 -13.47 -2.04
C PHE A 135 -1.56 -14.12 -2.62
N GLY A 136 -1.43 -14.83 -3.72
CA GLY A 136 -2.55 -15.50 -4.39
C GLY A 136 -3.21 -14.67 -5.49
N PHE A 137 -2.65 -13.52 -5.86
CA PHE A 137 -3.15 -12.74 -7.00
C PHE A 137 -2.77 -13.39 -8.32
N VAL A 138 -3.72 -13.36 -9.28
CA VAL A 138 -3.54 -13.87 -10.64
C VAL A 138 -3.91 -12.76 -11.61
N ARG A 139 -3.14 -12.62 -12.67
CA ARG A 139 -3.45 -11.65 -13.73
C ARG A 139 -4.86 -11.91 -14.29
N SER A 140 -5.67 -10.86 -14.41
CA SER A 140 -7.08 -10.95 -14.78
C SER A 140 -7.45 -10.19 -16.05
N GLY A 141 -6.50 -9.57 -16.72
CA GLY A 141 -6.76 -8.82 -17.93
C GLY A 141 -5.49 -8.32 -18.64
N PRO A 142 -5.65 -7.55 -19.73
CA PRO A 142 -4.51 -7.03 -20.49
C PRO A 142 -3.76 -5.93 -19.72
N GLU A 143 -2.48 -5.79 -20.08
CA GLU A 143 -1.66 -4.68 -19.60
C GLU A 143 -2.24 -3.34 -20.03
N TYR A 144 -2.15 -2.34 -19.17
CA TYR A 144 -2.59 -0.97 -19.45
C TYR A 144 -1.59 0.04 -18.88
N LEU A 145 -1.68 1.28 -19.36
CA LEU A 145 -0.88 2.36 -18.82
C LEU A 145 -1.68 3.13 -17.77
N ASP A 146 -1.09 3.30 -16.59
CA ASP A 146 -1.56 4.23 -15.57
C ASP A 146 -0.50 5.33 -15.46
N GLY A 147 -0.84 6.52 -15.95
CA GLY A 147 0.18 7.51 -16.24
C GLY A 147 1.12 7.01 -17.33
N ARG A 148 2.40 6.90 -17.02
CA ARG A 148 3.44 6.38 -17.93
C ARG A 148 3.89 4.97 -17.56
N ILE A 149 3.32 4.39 -16.52
CA ILE A 149 3.79 3.13 -15.93
C ILE A 149 2.88 2.00 -16.37
N PRO A 150 3.43 0.92 -16.98
CA PRO A 150 2.66 -0.27 -17.32
C PRO A 150 2.11 -0.95 -16.07
N HIS A 151 0.82 -1.26 -16.09
CA HIS A 151 0.09 -1.94 -15.01
C HIS A 151 -0.61 -3.19 -15.53
N LEU A 152 -0.87 -4.12 -14.62
CA LEU A 152 -1.66 -5.32 -14.87
C LEU A 152 -2.83 -5.36 -13.88
N PRO A 153 -4.06 -5.66 -14.38
CA PRO A 153 -5.13 -6.02 -13.46
C PRO A 153 -4.85 -7.42 -12.91
N MET A 154 -4.95 -7.55 -11.59
CA MET A 154 -4.80 -8.83 -10.92
C MET A 154 -5.94 -9.04 -9.92
N ARG A 155 -6.31 -10.29 -9.70
CA ARG A 155 -7.41 -10.67 -8.82
C ARG A 155 -7.00 -11.83 -7.92
N ARG A 156 -7.45 -11.75 -6.68
CA ARG A 156 -7.36 -12.83 -5.71
C ARG A 156 -8.76 -13.24 -5.31
N ASP A 157 -9.14 -14.45 -5.64
CA ASP A 157 -10.40 -15.01 -5.20
C ASP A 157 -10.27 -15.63 -3.81
N PRO A 158 -11.35 -15.69 -3.04
CA PRO A 158 -11.31 -16.34 -1.74
C PRO A 158 -10.95 -17.82 -1.89
N ILE A 159 -10.17 -18.33 -0.92
CA ILE A 159 -9.83 -19.75 -0.89
C ILE A 159 -11.11 -20.53 -0.65
N ALA A 160 -11.42 -21.48 -1.54
CA ALA A 160 -12.55 -22.38 -1.36
C ALA A 160 -12.34 -23.23 -0.10
N ARG A 161 -13.31 -23.18 0.82
CA ARG A 161 -13.32 -24.01 2.03
C ARG A 161 -13.94 -25.37 1.73
#